data_483af4dd8f6961020a92a5ee88b55e68
#
_entry.id   483af4dd8f6961020a92a5ee88b55e68
#
_cell.length_a   1.000
_cell.length_b   1.000
_cell.length_c   1.000
_cell.angle_alpha   90.00
_cell.angle_beta   90.00
_cell.angle_gamma   90.00
#
_symmetry.space_group_name_H-M   'P 1'
#
loop_
_entity.id
_entity.type
_entity.pdbx_description
1 polymer ?
#
loop_
_entity_poly.entity_id
_entity_poly.type
_entity_poly.pdbx_seq_one_letter_code
_entity_poly.pdbx_strand_id
1 'polypeptide(L)'
;LPAERELSELIGVTRTTLREVLQRLARDGWLTIQHGKPTRVNNFWETSGLNILETLARLDEDKMPELTDQLLSARTNISAIYTRAAIKLAPERVIEILSQSEELEDSAQAFADYDYKVHHELAVAGNNRIYVLILNGFKGFYSKIGCHYFSDSRTRELARQFYKDLTELAERREHDGAISMMRKYGHQTGEIWQQIRGDMPEDIMD
;
A
#
# COMPACT_ATOMS: atom_id res chain seq x y z
N LEU A 1 -3.86 6.17 -29.93
CA LEU A 1 -2.46 5.94 -30.33
C LEU A 1 -2.38 5.76 -31.84
N PRO A 2 -1.18 6.02 -32.45
CA PRO A 2 -0.90 5.66 -33.85
C PRO A 2 -1.10 4.16 -34.10
N ALA A 3 -1.15 3.74 -35.39
CA ALA A 3 -1.19 2.35 -35.72
C ALA A 3 0.05 1.59 -35.21
N GLU A 4 -0.07 0.31 -34.82
CA GLU A 4 1.05 -0.47 -34.22
C GLU A 4 2.32 -0.43 -35.11
N ARG A 5 2.17 -0.42 -36.45
CA ARG A 5 3.32 -0.32 -37.34
C ARG A 5 4.06 0.99 -37.18
N GLU A 6 3.33 2.10 -37.23
CA GLU A 6 3.87 3.45 -37.15
C GLU A 6 4.48 3.68 -35.73
N LEU A 7 3.78 3.24 -34.69
CA LEU A 7 4.25 3.36 -33.31
C LEU A 7 5.52 2.54 -33.07
N SER A 8 5.64 1.33 -33.66
CA SER A 8 6.84 0.50 -33.52
C SER A 8 8.05 1.13 -34.23
N GLU A 9 7.85 1.75 -35.38
CA GLU A 9 8.88 2.49 -36.10
C GLU A 9 9.33 3.73 -35.32
N LEU A 10 8.37 4.48 -34.75
CA LEU A 10 8.61 5.68 -33.95
C LEU A 10 9.44 5.41 -32.68
N ILE A 11 9.13 4.32 -31.97
CA ILE A 11 9.81 3.94 -30.71
C ILE A 11 11.10 3.15 -30.98
N GLY A 12 11.28 2.59 -32.18
CA GLY A 12 12.47 1.82 -32.52
C GLY A 12 12.47 0.38 -31.98
N VAL A 13 11.27 -0.23 -31.82
CA VAL A 13 11.11 -1.61 -31.33
C VAL A 13 10.39 -2.48 -32.36
N THR A 14 10.50 -3.81 -32.19
CA THR A 14 9.75 -4.74 -33.06
C THR A 14 8.24 -4.67 -32.77
N ARG A 15 7.41 -4.94 -33.77
CA ARG A 15 5.94 -4.97 -33.60
C ARG A 15 5.49 -6.01 -32.58
N THR A 16 6.21 -7.13 -32.46
CA THR A 16 5.92 -8.17 -31.45
C THR A 16 6.14 -7.63 -30.05
N THR A 17 7.30 -7.02 -29.80
CA THR A 17 7.64 -6.40 -28.50
C THR A 17 6.63 -5.31 -28.14
N LEU A 18 6.31 -4.43 -29.12
CA LEU A 18 5.32 -3.37 -28.89
C LEU A 18 3.95 -3.97 -28.50
N ARG A 19 3.50 -5.01 -29.20
CA ARG A 19 2.19 -5.64 -28.92
C ARG A 19 2.14 -6.25 -27.51
N GLU A 20 3.19 -6.89 -27.04
CA GLU A 20 3.27 -7.41 -25.68
C GLU A 20 3.15 -6.30 -24.64
N VAL A 21 3.85 -5.19 -24.83
CA VAL A 21 3.76 -4.02 -23.94
C VAL A 21 2.36 -3.42 -23.96
N LEU A 22 1.77 -3.21 -25.14
CA LEU A 22 0.41 -2.67 -25.24
C LEU A 22 -0.63 -3.57 -24.57
N GLN A 23 -0.47 -4.90 -24.67
CA GLN A 23 -1.36 -5.84 -23.99
C GLN A 23 -1.22 -5.79 -22.47
N ARG A 24 0.00 -5.59 -21.92
CA ARG A 24 0.20 -5.36 -20.48
C ARG A 24 -0.48 -4.07 -20.04
N LEU A 25 -0.25 -2.98 -20.75
CA LEU A 25 -0.90 -1.68 -20.47
C LEU A 25 -2.43 -1.77 -20.57
N ALA A 26 -2.96 -2.53 -21.50
CA ALA A 26 -4.41 -2.74 -21.62
C ALA A 26 -4.96 -3.57 -20.44
N ARG A 27 -4.23 -4.61 -20.01
CA ARG A 27 -4.61 -5.41 -18.84
C ARG A 27 -4.62 -4.59 -17.55
N ASP A 28 -3.69 -3.65 -17.43
CA ASP A 28 -3.57 -2.77 -16.26
C ASP A 28 -4.52 -1.56 -16.34
N GLY A 29 -5.32 -1.45 -17.41
CA GLY A 29 -6.35 -0.42 -17.56
C GLY A 29 -5.89 0.89 -18.22
N TRP A 30 -4.61 1.03 -18.57
CA TRP A 30 -4.08 2.23 -19.23
C TRP A 30 -4.62 2.45 -20.64
N LEU A 31 -4.92 1.36 -21.34
CA LEU A 31 -5.31 1.36 -22.75
C LEU A 31 -6.56 0.51 -22.97
N THR A 32 -7.29 0.85 -24.02
CA THR A 32 -8.32 -0.01 -24.62
C THR A 32 -7.89 -0.42 -26.04
N ILE A 33 -7.73 -1.73 -26.25
CA ILE A 33 -7.43 -2.33 -27.56
C ILE A 33 -8.70 -2.99 -28.07
N GLN A 34 -9.19 -2.57 -29.25
CA GLN A 34 -10.33 -3.17 -29.90
C GLN A 34 -9.95 -3.58 -31.34
N HIS A 35 -10.37 -4.77 -31.76
CA HIS A 35 -10.09 -5.23 -33.12
C HIS A 35 -10.70 -4.28 -34.16
N GLY A 36 -9.90 -3.90 -35.16
CA GLY A 36 -10.31 -2.99 -36.23
C GLY A 36 -10.50 -1.52 -35.84
N LYS A 37 -10.12 -1.14 -34.60
CA LYS A 37 -10.18 0.26 -34.14
C LYS A 37 -8.82 0.72 -33.61
N PRO A 38 -8.53 2.04 -33.65
CA PRO A 38 -7.34 2.59 -33.02
C PRO A 38 -7.29 2.28 -31.53
N THR A 39 -6.11 1.91 -31.01
CA THR A 39 -5.87 1.80 -29.57
C THR A 39 -6.06 3.16 -28.89
N ARG A 40 -6.81 3.21 -27.81
CA ARG A 40 -7.14 4.43 -27.06
C ARG A 40 -6.45 4.42 -25.70
N VAL A 41 -5.98 5.60 -25.29
CA VAL A 41 -5.54 5.85 -23.91
C VAL A 41 -6.78 6.09 -23.06
N ASN A 42 -6.87 5.44 -21.93
CA ASN A 42 -7.99 5.54 -21.00
C ASN A 42 -7.76 6.65 -19.97
N ASN A 43 -8.84 7.06 -19.30
CA ASN A 43 -8.73 7.67 -18.00
C ASN A 43 -8.47 6.55 -16.97
N PHE A 44 -7.22 6.39 -16.56
CA PHE A 44 -6.81 5.29 -15.68
C PHE A 44 -7.48 5.34 -14.30
N TRP A 45 -7.94 6.50 -13.83
CA TRP A 45 -8.72 6.60 -12.60
C TRP A 45 -10.08 5.86 -12.67
N GLU A 46 -10.59 5.65 -13.88
CA GLU A 46 -11.86 4.95 -14.10
C GLU A 46 -11.67 3.46 -14.45
N THR A 47 -10.49 3.09 -14.93
CA THR A 47 -10.28 1.79 -15.57
C THR A 47 -9.21 0.92 -14.92
N SER A 48 -8.34 1.50 -14.09
CA SER A 48 -7.23 0.78 -13.46
C SER A 48 -7.52 0.45 -11.99
N GLY A 49 -6.73 -0.43 -11.42
CA GLY A 49 -6.75 -0.79 -10.01
C GLY A 49 -5.49 -0.35 -9.27
N LEU A 50 -5.33 -0.82 -8.03
CA LEU A 50 -4.20 -0.48 -7.17
C LEU A 50 -2.83 -0.93 -7.71
N ASN A 51 -2.82 -1.87 -8.66
CA ASN A 51 -1.61 -2.37 -9.31
C ASN A 51 -0.82 -1.32 -10.10
N ILE A 52 -1.40 -0.14 -10.37
CA ILE A 52 -0.72 0.94 -11.10
C ILE A 52 -0.06 1.97 -10.18
N LEU A 53 -0.21 1.87 -8.85
CA LEU A 53 0.26 2.87 -7.90
C LEU A 53 1.77 3.14 -8.00
N GLU A 54 2.59 2.10 -8.11
CA GLU A 54 4.04 2.26 -8.29
C GLU A 54 4.38 2.98 -9.60
N THR A 55 3.66 2.65 -10.68
CA THR A 55 3.87 3.32 -11.97
C THR A 55 3.45 4.79 -11.91
N LEU A 56 2.34 5.11 -11.25
CA LEU A 56 1.89 6.48 -11.07
C LEU A 56 2.91 7.31 -10.28
N ALA A 57 3.43 6.74 -9.19
CA ALA A 57 4.43 7.40 -8.37
C ALA A 57 5.74 7.70 -9.12
N ARG A 58 6.16 6.80 -10.02
CA ARG A 58 7.32 7.03 -10.90
C ARG A 58 7.09 8.04 -12.02
N LEU A 59 5.87 8.16 -12.51
CA LEU A 59 5.54 9.04 -13.63
C LEU A 59 5.27 10.49 -13.19
N ASP A 60 4.92 10.72 -11.94
CA ASP A 60 4.54 12.03 -11.43
C ASP A 60 4.99 12.15 -9.96
N GLU A 61 6.28 12.39 -9.77
CA GLU A 61 6.92 12.51 -8.45
C GLU A 61 6.32 13.66 -7.63
N ASP A 62 5.91 14.74 -8.27
CA ASP A 62 5.30 15.90 -7.62
C ASP A 62 3.96 15.54 -6.94
N LYS A 63 3.23 14.55 -7.49
CA LYS A 63 1.97 14.06 -6.92
C LYS A 63 2.11 12.91 -5.92
N MET A 64 3.31 12.40 -5.76
CA MET A 64 3.56 11.28 -4.86
C MET A 64 3.15 11.55 -3.40
N PRO A 65 3.43 12.73 -2.81
CA PRO A 65 2.98 13.04 -1.45
C PRO A 65 1.45 13.00 -1.31
N GLU A 66 0.71 13.54 -2.28
CA GLU A 66 -0.75 13.51 -2.28
C GLU A 66 -1.30 12.07 -2.41
N LEU A 67 -0.74 11.28 -3.31
CA LEU A 67 -1.11 9.88 -3.51
C LEU A 67 -0.86 9.06 -2.23
N THR A 68 0.24 9.33 -1.53
CA THR A 68 0.57 8.71 -0.26
C THR A 68 -0.43 9.11 0.83
N ASP A 69 -0.79 10.40 0.94
CA ASP A 69 -1.80 10.88 1.88
C ASP A 69 -3.14 10.16 1.69
N GLN A 70 -3.57 10.01 0.44
CA GLN A 70 -4.82 9.32 0.08
C GLN A 70 -4.74 7.81 0.43
N LEU A 71 -3.61 7.16 0.17
CA LEU A 71 -3.40 5.75 0.51
C LEU A 71 -3.39 5.52 2.03
N LEU A 72 -2.69 6.36 2.79
CA LEU A 72 -2.65 6.28 4.26
C LEU A 72 -4.04 6.48 4.87
N SER A 73 -4.82 7.42 4.33
CA SER A 73 -6.21 7.63 4.73
C SER A 73 -7.08 6.40 4.45
N ALA A 74 -7.01 5.86 3.24
CA ALA A 74 -7.74 4.65 2.87
C ALA A 74 -7.35 3.45 3.75
N ARG A 75 -6.03 3.23 3.98
CA ARG A 75 -5.51 2.18 4.86
C ARG A 75 -6.05 2.33 6.27
N THR A 76 -6.01 3.51 6.85
CA THR A 76 -6.49 3.76 8.23
C THR A 76 -7.96 3.37 8.38
N ASN A 77 -8.80 3.70 7.40
CA ASN A 77 -10.22 3.39 7.45
C ASN A 77 -10.49 1.88 7.35
N ILE A 78 -9.87 1.19 6.38
CA ILE A 78 -10.08 -0.25 6.23
C ILE A 78 -9.43 -1.07 7.35
N SER A 79 -8.29 -0.61 7.88
CA SER A 79 -7.57 -1.31 8.96
C SER A 79 -8.38 -1.35 10.25
N ALA A 80 -9.12 -0.30 10.57
CA ALA A 80 -10.02 -0.31 11.73
C ALA A 80 -11.06 -1.44 11.66
N ILE A 81 -11.55 -1.75 10.45
CA ILE A 81 -12.58 -2.78 10.24
C ILE A 81 -11.97 -4.18 10.37
N TYR A 82 -10.88 -4.48 9.65
CA TYR A 82 -10.30 -5.83 9.70
C TYR A 82 -9.58 -6.12 11.02
N THR A 83 -8.99 -5.13 11.70
CA THR A 83 -8.40 -5.32 13.04
C THR A 83 -9.46 -5.67 14.07
N ARG A 84 -10.58 -4.96 14.08
CA ARG A 84 -11.74 -5.32 14.92
C ARG A 84 -12.19 -6.75 14.66
N ALA A 85 -12.30 -7.14 13.39
CA ALA A 85 -12.69 -8.48 13.01
C ALA A 85 -11.66 -9.53 13.46
N ALA A 86 -10.35 -9.24 13.31
CA ALA A 86 -9.26 -10.13 13.73
C ALA A 86 -9.29 -10.40 15.24
N ILE A 87 -9.40 -9.37 16.07
CA ILE A 87 -9.50 -9.52 17.53
C ILE A 87 -10.76 -10.33 17.91
N LYS A 88 -11.87 -10.10 17.21
CA LYS A 88 -13.13 -10.84 17.48
C LYS A 88 -13.03 -12.31 17.11
N LEU A 89 -12.38 -12.65 15.99
CA LEU A 89 -12.41 -13.99 15.40
C LEU A 89 -11.20 -14.85 15.79
N ALA A 90 -10.03 -14.24 15.96
CA ALA A 90 -8.77 -14.93 16.18
C ALA A 90 -7.80 -14.13 17.07
N PRO A 91 -8.19 -13.78 18.33
CA PRO A 91 -7.35 -12.93 19.20
C PRO A 91 -5.98 -13.57 19.49
N GLU A 92 -5.90 -14.90 19.65
CA GLU A 92 -4.64 -15.60 19.87
C GLU A 92 -3.67 -15.42 18.70
N ARG A 93 -4.19 -15.43 17.45
CA ARG A 93 -3.37 -15.18 16.27
C ARG A 93 -2.87 -13.73 16.22
N VAL A 94 -3.70 -12.78 16.65
CA VAL A 94 -3.29 -11.37 16.75
C VAL A 94 -2.14 -11.21 17.74
N ILE A 95 -2.23 -11.83 18.93
CA ILE A 95 -1.17 -11.82 19.95
C ILE A 95 0.12 -12.46 19.40
N GLU A 96 0.02 -13.63 18.77
CA GLU A 96 1.17 -14.32 18.17
C GLU A 96 1.93 -13.47 17.15
N ILE A 97 1.19 -12.74 16.29
CA ILE A 97 1.80 -11.86 15.29
C ILE A 97 2.49 -10.69 15.97
N LEU A 98 1.83 -10.05 16.93
CA LEU A 98 2.33 -8.83 17.57
C LEU A 98 3.50 -9.10 18.52
N SER A 99 3.59 -10.27 19.14
CA SER A 99 4.72 -10.64 20.01
C SER A 99 6.07 -10.66 19.27
N GLN A 100 6.07 -10.88 17.95
CA GLN A 100 7.29 -10.84 17.14
C GLN A 100 7.92 -9.43 17.06
N SER A 101 7.20 -8.38 17.46
CA SER A 101 7.72 -7.00 17.51
C SER A 101 8.81 -6.81 18.56
N GLU A 102 8.89 -7.67 19.58
CA GLU A 102 9.88 -7.59 20.65
C GLU A 102 11.30 -7.86 20.17
N GLU A 103 11.45 -8.69 19.13
CA GLU A 103 12.74 -9.05 18.54
C GLU A 103 13.08 -8.25 17.27
N LEU A 104 12.27 -7.21 16.96
CA LEU A 104 12.42 -6.44 15.74
C LEU A 104 13.68 -5.57 15.78
N GLU A 105 14.52 -5.71 14.75
CA GLU A 105 15.68 -4.84 14.55
C GLU A 105 15.25 -3.38 14.44
N ASP A 106 15.98 -2.46 15.09
CA ASP A 106 15.69 -1.03 15.07
C ASP A 106 16.17 -0.37 13.77
N SER A 107 15.65 -0.83 12.64
CA SER A 107 15.94 -0.30 11.31
C SER A 107 14.64 0.06 10.56
N ALA A 108 14.73 1.05 9.67
CA ALA A 108 13.60 1.49 8.85
C ALA A 108 12.99 0.36 8.03
N GLN A 109 13.85 -0.47 7.43
CA GLN A 109 13.42 -1.59 6.58
C GLN A 109 12.70 -2.67 7.40
N ALA A 110 13.26 -3.05 8.57
CA ALA A 110 12.63 -4.05 9.43
C ALA A 110 11.24 -3.61 9.89
N PHE A 111 11.08 -2.33 10.26
CA PHE A 111 9.78 -1.80 10.65
C PHE A 111 8.80 -1.71 9.49
N ALA A 112 9.23 -1.28 8.29
CA ALA A 112 8.36 -1.22 7.12
C ALA A 112 7.83 -2.60 6.72
N ASP A 113 8.70 -3.61 6.70
CA ASP A 113 8.33 -4.97 6.35
C ASP A 113 7.41 -5.59 7.42
N TYR A 114 7.72 -5.35 8.69
CA TYR A 114 6.93 -5.87 9.78
C TYR A 114 5.55 -5.20 9.90
N ASP A 115 5.45 -3.89 9.74
CA ASP A 115 4.18 -3.17 9.76
C ASP A 115 3.26 -3.63 8.61
N TYR A 116 3.81 -3.81 7.40
CA TYR A 116 3.06 -4.44 6.32
C TYR A 116 2.58 -5.84 6.69
N LYS A 117 3.47 -6.68 7.25
CA LYS A 117 3.14 -8.04 7.70
C LYS A 117 2.03 -8.04 8.74
N VAL A 118 2.10 -7.16 9.75
CA VAL A 118 1.06 -7.03 10.79
C VAL A 118 -0.29 -6.71 10.15
N HIS A 119 -0.36 -5.69 9.29
CA HIS A 119 -1.60 -5.33 8.61
C HIS A 119 -2.15 -6.45 7.73
N HIS A 120 -1.29 -7.14 6.99
CA HIS A 120 -1.67 -8.26 6.14
C HIS A 120 -2.25 -9.43 6.96
N GLU A 121 -1.58 -9.82 8.03
CA GLU A 121 -2.01 -10.93 8.89
C GLU A 121 -3.28 -10.58 9.67
N LEU A 122 -3.45 -9.32 10.11
CA LEU A 122 -4.72 -8.85 10.69
C LEU A 122 -5.88 -8.96 9.69
N ALA A 123 -5.64 -8.62 8.42
CA ALA A 123 -6.66 -8.78 7.38
C ALA A 123 -7.00 -10.26 7.14
N VAL A 124 -6.01 -11.16 7.17
CA VAL A 124 -6.21 -12.62 7.08
C VAL A 124 -7.00 -13.12 8.29
N ALA A 125 -6.61 -12.75 9.51
CA ALA A 125 -7.28 -13.14 10.75
C ALA A 125 -8.73 -12.61 10.84
N GLY A 126 -8.99 -11.45 10.23
CA GLY A 126 -10.32 -10.84 10.10
C GLY A 126 -11.25 -11.59 9.13
N ASN A 127 -10.75 -12.65 8.47
CA ASN A 127 -11.49 -13.55 7.58
C ASN A 127 -12.23 -12.88 6.40
N ASN A 128 -11.70 -11.73 5.90
CA ASN A 128 -12.20 -11.09 4.69
C ASN A 128 -11.07 -10.95 3.66
N ARG A 129 -11.02 -11.89 2.72
CA ARG A 129 -9.97 -11.96 1.70
C ARG A 129 -9.89 -10.74 0.78
N ILE A 130 -10.95 -9.94 0.70
CA ILE A 130 -10.94 -8.72 -0.12
C ILE A 130 -9.96 -7.71 0.47
N TYR A 131 -9.89 -7.55 1.79
CA TYR A 131 -8.88 -6.67 2.42
C TYR A 131 -7.45 -7.15 2.16
N VAL A 132 -7.21 -8.47 2.15
CA VAL A 132 -5.92 -9.04 1.77
C VAL A 132 -5.53 -8.67 0.33
N LEU A 133 -6.47 -8.80 -0.62
CA LEU A 133 -6.23 -8.43 -2.02
C LEU A 133 -5.96 -6.92 -2.18
N ILE A 134 -6.67 -6.08 -1.43
CA ILE A 134 -6.40 -4.64 -1.40
C ILE A 134 -4.97 -4.36 -0.91
N LEU A 135 -4.55 -4.96 0.21
CA LEU A 135 -3.20 -4.80 0.75
C LEU A 135 -2.13 -5.29 -0.24
N ASN A 136 -2.35 -6.44 -0.89
CA ASN A 136 -1.45 -6.94 -1.92
C ASN A 136 -1.30 -5.96 -3.10
N GLY A 137 -2.38 -5.25 -3.45
CA GLY A 137 -2.40 -4.32 -4.58
C GLY A 137 -1.51 -3.08 -4.41
N PHE A 138 -1.09 -2.76 -3.19
CA PHE A 138 -0.18 -1.63 -2.93
C PHE A 138 1.09 -2.03 -2.16
N LYS A 139 1.41 -3.32 -2.10
CA LYS A 139 2.56 -3.82 -1.32
C LYS A 139 3.88 -3.13 -1.67
N GLY A 140 4.22 -3.04 -2.95
CA GLY A 140 5.49 -2.48 -3.39
C GLY A 140 5.58 -0.98 -3.09
N PHE A 141 4.52 -0.24 -3.36
CA PHE A 141 4.41 1.17 -2.98
C PHE A 141 4.56 1.35 -1.45
N TYR A 142 3.85 0.52 -0.68
CA TYR A 142 3.89 0.55 0.78
C TYR A 142 5.28 0.31 1.36
N SER A 143 6.01 -0.68 0.84
CA SER A 143 7.36 -1.01 1.33
C SER A 143 8.31 0.17 1.20
N LYS A 144 8.30 0.85 0.06
CA LYS A 144 9.16 2.01 -0.21
C LYS A 144 8.80 3.23 0.66
N ILE A 145 7.54 3.61 0.69
CA ILE A 145 7.04 4.70 1.54
C ILE A 145 7.21 4.38 3.02
N GLY A 146 6.97 3.13 3.42
CA GLY A 146 7.17 2.67 4.79
C GLY A 146 8.62 2.79 5.23
N CYS A 147 9.58 2.44 4.37
CA CYS A 147 11.00 2.60 4.68
C CYS A 147 11.36 4.08 4.93
N HIS A 148 10.88 5.01 4.09
CA HIS A 148 11.06 6.43 4.33
C HIS A 148 10.37 6.88 5.63
N TYR A 149 9.13 6.47 5.86
CA TYR A 149 8.39 6.80 7.07
C TYR A 149 9.11 6.31 8.34
N PHE A 150 9.57 5.06 8.36
CA PHE A 150 10.28 4.48 9.50
C PHE A 150 11.77 4.87 9.59
N SER A 151 12.29 5.70 8.69
CA SER A 151 13.61 6.31 8.86
C SER A 151 13.66 7.25 10.06
N ASP A 152 12.54 7.90 10.40
CA ASP A 152 12.38 8.70 11.61
C ASP A 152 12.15 7.79 12.84
N SER A 153 12.97 7.93 13.87
CA SER A 153 12.88 7.13 15.09
C SER A 153 11.56 7.30 15.85
N ARG A 154 10.92 8.47 15.75
CA ARG A 154 9.62 8.74 16.37
C ARG A 154 8.52 7.83 15.84
N THR A 155 8.60 7.48 14.54
CA THR A 155 7.61 6.59 13.92
C THR A 155 7.77 5.16 14.39
N ARG A 156 9.01 4.71 14.60
CA ARG A 156 9.30 3.38 15.14
C ARG A 156 8.82 3.25 16.58
N GLU A 157 9.04 4.29 17.40
CA GLU A 157 8.54 4.31 18.78
C GLU A 157 7.01 4.30 18.82
N LEU A 158 6.35 5.11 17.97
CA LEU A 158 4.90 5.11 17.84
C LEU A 158 4.36 3.73 17.42
N ALA A 159 5.05 3.04 16.51
CA ALA A 159 4.67 1.69 16.08
C ALA A 159 4.83 0.66 17.21
N ARG A 160 5.92 0.71 18.00
CA ARG A 160 6.10 -0.17 19.19
C ARG A 160 4.95 0.00 20.18
N GLN A 161 4.59 1.26 20.47
CA GLN A 161 3.48 1.53 21.38
C GLN A 161 2.16 1.01 20.80
N PHE A 162 1.94 1.18 19.50
CA PHE A 162 0.76 0.65 18.82
C PHE A 162 0.67 -0.89 18.92
N TYR A 163 1.77 -1.60 18.67
CA TYR A 163 1.79 -3.07 18.77
C TYR A 163 1.47 -3.54 20.18
N LYS A 164 2.01 -2.87 21.19
CA LYS A 164 1.73 -3.16 22.60
C LYS A 164 0.27 -2.92 22.95
N ASP A 165 -0.26 -1.74 22.62
CA ASP A 165 -1.66 -1.39 22.92
C ASP A 165 -2.64 -2.36 22.21
N LEU A 166 -2.31 -2.79 20.99
CA LEU A 166 -3.13 -3.75 20.23
C LEU A 166 -3.08 -5.14 20.83
N THR A 167 -1.92 -5.57 21.35
CA THR A 167 -1.77 -6.83 22.08
C THR A 167 -2.67 -6.82 23.32
N GLU A 168 -2.65 -5.76 24.11
CA GLU A 168 -3.50 -5.64 25.31
C GLU A 168 -5.01 -5.72 24.97
N LEU A 169 -5.45 -5.09 23.87
CA LEU A 169 -6.85 -5.22 23.42
C LEU A 169 -7.18 -6.64 22.99
N ALA A 170 -6.26 -7.34 22.33
CA ALA A 170 -6.47 -8.72 21.90
C ALA A 170 -6.55 -9.67 23.11
N GLU A 171 -5.67 -9.51 24.11
CA GLU A 171 -5.70 -10.28 25.36
C GLU A 171 -7.01 -10.11 26.13
N ARG A 172 -7.54 -8.88 26.18
CA ARG A 172 -8.82 -8.56 26.82
C ARG A 172 -10.04 -8.90 25.94
N ARG A 173 -9.82 -9.30 24.67
CA ARG A 173 -10.88 -9.51 23.66
C ARG A 173 -11.77 -8.28 23.42
N GLU A 174 -11.21 -7.08 23.61
CA GLU A 174 -11.89 -5.79 23.48
C GLU A 174 -11.92 -5.32 22.02
N HIS A 175 -12.56 -6.11 21.15
CA HIS A 175 -12.54 -5.87 19.71
C HIS A 175 -13.14 -4.51 19.31
N ASP A 176 -14.10 -3.95 20.05
CA ASP A 176 -14.70 -2.65 19.70
C ASP A 176 -13.73 -1.47 19.97
N GLY A 177 -12.81 -1.62 20.92
CA GLY A 177 -11.73 -0.67 21.19
C GLY A 177 -10.75 -0.52 20.03
N ALA A 178 -10.59 -1.54 19.18
CA ALA A 178 -9.69 -1.53 18.05
C ALA A 178 -9.99 -0.40 17.05
N ILE A 179 -11.27 -0.05 16.84
CA ILE A 179 -11.65 1.00 15.89
C ILE A 179 -11.10 2.36 16.32
N SER A 180 -11.31 2.72 17.58
CA SER A 180 -10.84 4.01 18.14
C SER A 180 -9.32 4.06 18.18
N MET A 181 -8.68 2.94 18.55
CA MET A 181 -7.22 2.85 18.58
C MET A 181 -6.61 2.98 17.19
N MET A 182 -7.12 2.26 16.19
CA MET A 182 -6.65 2.36 14.81
C MET A 182 -6.79 3.77 14.23
N ARG A 183 -7.88 4.46 14.55
CA ARG A 183 -8.07 5.86 14.15
C ARG A 183 -7.09 6.80 14.84
N LYS A 184 -6.88 6.62 16.16
CA LYS A 184 -5.90 7.40 16.93
C LYS A 184 -4.49 7.20 16.35
N TYR A 185 -4.07 5.95 16.14
CA TYR A 185 -2.78 5.62 15.55
C TYR A 185 -2.64 6.22 14.14
N GLY A 186 -3.65 6.07 13.29
CA GLY A 186 -3.65 6.66 11.95
C GLY A 186 -3.54 8.19 11.97
N HIS A 187 -4.16 8.86 12.93
CA HIS A 187 -4.01 10.31 13.10
C HIS A 187 -2.57 10.67 13.48
N GLN A 188 -2.00 10.02 14.50
CA GLN A 188 -0.63 10.25 14.95
C GLN A 188 0.39 9.95 13.85
N THR A 189 0.19 8.86 13.09
CA THR A 189 0.98 8.53 11.89
C THR A 189 0.92 9.64 10.86
N GLY A 190 -0.28 10.16 10.59
CA GLY A 190 -0.50 11.25 9.64
C GLY A 190 0.18 12.55 10.06
N GLU A 191 0.17 12.91 11.35
CA GLU A 191 0.84 14.11 11.87
C GLU A 191 2.36 14.05 11.67
N ILE A 192 3.00 12.92 11.94
CA ILE A 192 4.44 12.75 11.71
C ILE A 192 4.72 12.73 10.19
N TRP A 193 3.90 12.00 9.42
CA TRP A 193 4.05 11.96 7.97
C TRP A 193 4.05 13.35 7.32
N GLN A 194 3.13 14.24 7.73
CA GLN A 194 3.08 15.63 7.23
C GLN A 194 4.37 16.42 7.48
N GLN A 195 5.14 16.06 8.52
CA GLN A 195 6.40 16.71 8.84
C GLN A 195 7.58 16.20 8.00
N ILE A 196 7.57 14.92 7.61
CA ILE A 196 8.70 14.26 6.95
C ILE A 196 8.49 14.03 5.44
N ARG A 197 7.26 14.14 4.93
CA ARG A 197 6.95 13.86 3.52
C ARG A 197 7.67 14.78 2.53
N GLY A 198 8.06 15.99 2.97
CA GLY A 198 8.80 16.94 2.15
C GLY A 198 10.26 16.54 1.90
N ASP A 199 10.81 15.64 2.72
CA ASP A 199 12.18 15.17 2.66
C ASP A 199 12.31 13.82 1.92
N MET A 200 11.24 13.42 1.20
CA MET A 200 11.27 12.18 0.40
C MET A 200 12.33 12.28 -0.71
N PRO A 201 13.20 11.26 -0.86
CA PRO A 201 14.11 11.18 -1.98
C PRO A 201 13.34 11.14 -3.32
N GLU A 202 13.84 11.86 -4.34
CA GLU A 202 13.24 11.85 -5.69
C GLU A 202 13.24 10.42 -6.30
N ASP A 203 14.23 9.62 -5.98
CA ASP A 203 14.43 8.24 -6.47
C ASP A 203 13.78 7.16 -5.58
N ILE A 204 12.91 7.54 -4.65
CA ILE A 204 12.32 6.59 -3.67
C ILE A 204 11.55 5.43 -4.34
N MET A 205 11.07 5.62 -5.57
CA MET A 205 10.34 4.60 -6.33
C MET A 205 11.22 3.77 -7.27
N ASP A 206 12.51 4.07 -7.37
CA ASP A 206 13.48 3.30 -8.14
C ASP A 206 14.06 2.15 -7.31
#